data_571b0cfca61d8ad0272ccf5c957b34e0
#
_entry.id   571b0cfca61d8ad0272ccf5c957b34e0
#
_cell.length_a   1.000
_cell.length_b   1.000
_cell.length_c   1.000
_cell.angle_alpha   90.00
_cell.angle_beta   90.00
_cell.angle_gamma   90.00
#
_symmetry.space_group_name_H-M   'P 1'
#
loop_
_entity.id
_entity.type
_entity.pdbx_description
1 polymer ?
#
loop_
_entity_poly.entity_id
_entity_poly.type
_entity_poly.pdbx_seq_one_letter_code
_entity_poly.pdbx_strand_id
1 'polypeptide(L)'
;MKLNKRTCKHCGDIFKKEKPLQYCCSVKCDNEYKKAKKKPVKPINKISVKRKKENNLYLCIRKQFLKDNPLCAVTGNKATEVHHMAGRIGKLLTDVRYFLPVCRFAHREIELNPIWAKENGYSLNRTNV
;
A
#
# COMPACT_ATOMS: atom_id res chain seq x y z
N MET A 1 -7.69 -53.61 -26.63
CA MET A 1 -7.63 -52.53 -25.59
C MET A 1 -6.40 -51.66 -25.84
N LYS A 2 -6.57 -50.37 -26.13
CA LYS A 2 -5.43 -49.47 -26.30
C LYS A 2 -4.81 -49.24 -24.91
N LEU A 3 -3.57 -49.72 -24.72
CA LEU A 3 -2.82 -49.46 -23.49
C LEU A 3 -2.63 -47.93 -23.37
N ASN A 4 -3.22 -47.35 -22.32
CA ASN A 4 -3.08 -45.92 -21.95
C ASN A 4 -1.66 -45.64 -21.39
N LYS A 5 -0.62 -45.87 -22.22
CA LYS A 5 0.78 -45.59 -21.91
C LYS A 5 1.08 -44.11 -22.19
N ARG A 6 1.80 -43.45 -21.29
CA ARG A 6 2.21 -42.04 -21.41
C ARG A 6 3.65 -41.85 -20.95
N THR A 7 4.38 -40.94 -21.53
CA THR A 7 5.71 -40.55 -21.10
C THR A 7 5.63 -39.52 -19.95
N CYS A 8 6.35 -39.77 -18.88
CA CYS A 8 6.44 -38.88 -17.72
C CYS A 8 7.11 -37.55 -18.11
N LYS A 9 6.49 -36.43 -17.77
CA LYS A 9 7.01 -35.11 -18.11
C LYS A 9 8.21 -34.67 -17.28
N HIS A 10 8.60 -35.43 -16.25
CA HIS A 10 9.77 -35.14 -15.42
C HIS A 10 10.95 -36.11 -15.76
N CYS A 11 10.76 -37.41 -15.60
CA CYS A 11 11.87 -38.37 -15.78
C CYS A 11 11.94 -38.98 -17.19
N GLY A 12 10.91 -38.80 -18.04
CA GLY A 12 10.91 -39.39 -19.40
C GLY A 12 10.41 -40.84 -19.45
N ASP A 13 10.20 -41.53 -18.33
CA ASP A 13 9.80 -42.96 -18.33
C ASP A 13 8.37 -43.16 -18.82
N ILE A 14 8.13 -44.27 -19.45
CA ILE A 14 6.80 -44.67 -19.92
C ILE A 14 6.05 -45.29 -18.75
N PHE A 15 4.86 -44.78 -18.43
CA PHE A 15 4.00 -45.29 -17.38
C PHE A 15 2.57 -45.53 -17.85
N LYS A 16 1.84 -46.38 -17.12
CA LYS A 16 0.41 -46.59 -17.34
C LYS A 16 -0.38 -45.48 -16.64
N LYS A 17 -1.18 -44.76 -17.44
CA LYS A 17 -2.00 -43.66 -16.92
C LYS A 17 -3.24 -44.22 -16.15
N GLU A 18 -3.41 -43.82 -14.91
CA GLU A 18 -4.53 -44.22 -14.05
C GLU A 18 -5.60 -43.11 -13.93
N LYS A 19 -5.19 -41.84 -14.06
CA LYS A 19 -6.08 -40.67 -13.89
C LYS A 19 -6.09 -39.79 -15.15
N PRO A 20 -7.21 -39.15 -15.51
CA PRO A 20 -7.34 -38.34 -16.72
C PRO A 20 -6.27 -37.27 -16.87
N LEU A 21 -5.88 -36.60 -15.79
CA LEU A 21 -4.91 -35.49 -15.78
C LEU A 21 -3.53 -35.88 -15.22
N GLN A 22 -3.17 -37.16 -15.26
CA GLN A 22 -1.85 -37.62 -14.80
C GLN A 22 -0.79 -37.35 -15.89
N TYR A 23 0.20 -36.54 -15.54
CA TYR A 23 1.32 -36.16 -16.41
C TYR A 23 2.66 -36.79 -16.02
N CYS A 24 2.77 -37.31 -14.80
CA CYS A 24 3.99 -37.92 -14.23
C CYS A 24 3.73 -39.33 -13.72
N CYS A 25 4.77 -40.18 -13.73
CA CYS A 25 4.68 -41.58 -13.30
C CYS A 25 4.43 -41.74 -11.79
N SER A 26 4.85 -40.78 -10.97
CA SER A 26 4.73 -40.80 -9.52
C SER A 26 4.44 -39.41 -8.95
N VAL A 27 3.99 -39.37 -7.70
CA VAL A 27 3.77 -38.12 -6.95
C VAL A 27 5.07 -37.32 -6.80
N LYS A 28 6.20 -38.02 -6.62
CA LYS A 28 7.53 -37.39 -6.53
C LYS A 28 7.87 -36.64 -7.84
N CYS A 29 7.74 -37.30 -8.99
CA CYS A 29 7.95 -36.69 -10.31
C CYS A 29 6.98 -35.53 -10.57
N ASP A 30 5.72 -35.63 -10.14
CA ASP A 30 4.73 -34.56 -10.30
C ASP A 30 5.09 -33.32 -9.45
N ASN A 31 5.56 -33.52 -8.23
CA ASN A 31 6.04 -32.43 -7.36
C ASN A 31 7.27 -31.72 -7.94
N GLU A 32 8.25 -32.47 -8.44
CA GLU A 32 9.46 -31.89 -9.07
C GLU A 32 9.10 -31.15 -10.38
N TYR A 33 8.24 -31.71 -11.20
CA TYR A 33 7.73 -31.05 -12.42
C TYR A 33 6.99 -29.74 -12.11
N LYS A 34 6.16 -29.72 -11.06
CA LYS A 34 5.46 -28.53 -10.59
C LYS A 34 6.42 -27.49 -10.00
N LYS A 35 7.45 -27.91 -9.25
CA LYS A 35 8.49 -27.00 -8.76
C LYS A 35 9.25 -26.34 -9.90
N ALA A 36 9.67 -27.10 -10.91
CA ALA A 36 10.37 -26.57 -12.07
C ALA A 36 9.53 -25.57 -12.90
N LYS A 37 8.20 -25.71 -12.90
CA LYS A 37 7.28 -24.80 -13.58
C LYS A 37 6.86 -23.57 -12.78
N LYS A 38 7.14 -23.50 -11.47
CA LYS A 38 6.82 -22.32 -10.67
C LYS A 38 7.63 -21.13 -11.18
N LYS A 39 6.95 -20.18 -11.80
CA LYS A 39 7.55 -18.88 -12.11
C LYS A 39 7.92 -18.16 -10.82
N PRO A 40 9.07 -17.45 -10.75
CA PRO A 40 9.40 -16.64 -9.61
C PRO A 40 8.27 -15.63 -9.36
N VAL A 41 7.73 -15.64 -8.14
CA VAL A 41 6.69 -14.67 -7.75
C VAL A 41 7.37 -13.31 -7.64
N LYS A 42 6.98 -12.37 -8.50
CA LYS A 42 7.46 -10.99 -8.41
C LYS A 42 6.97 -10.40 -7.08
N PRO A 43 7.84 -9.78 -6.27
CA PRO A 43 7.41 -9.13 -5.06
C PRO A 43 6.40 -8.02 -5.37
N ILE A 44 5.32 -7.97 -4.61
CA ILE A 44 4.32 -6.91 -4.74
C ILE A 44 4.93 -5.63 -4.18
N ASN A 45 4.94 -4.57 -4.98
CA ASN A 45 5.38 -3.26 -4.52
C ASN A 45 4.49 -2.78 -3.37
N LYS A 46 5.07 -2.45 -2.23
CA LYS A 46 4.36 -1.93 -1.04
C LYS A 46 3.56 -0.66 -1.33
N ILE A 47 4.00 0.13 -2.30
CA ILE A 47 3.39 1.40 -2.70
C ILE A 47 3.23 1.38 -4.23
N SER A 48 2.03 1.71 -4.72
CA SER A 48 1.77 1.83 -6.16
C SER A 48 2.57 2.99 -6.77
N VAL A 49 2.86 2.91 -8.07
CA VAL A 49 3.57 3.98 -8.80
C VAL A 49 2.81 5.31 -8.71
N LYS A 50 1.47 5.27 -8.80
CA LYS A 50 0.61 6.44 -8.62
C LYS A 50 0.80 7.06 -7.25
N ARG A 51 0.71 6.26 -6.18
CA ARG A 51 0.88 6.75 -4.80
C ARG A 51 2.29 7.31 -4.55
N LYS A 52 3.31 6.73 -5.16
CA LYS A 52 4.68 7.25 -5.06
C LYS A 52 4.80 8.65 -5.67
N LYS A 53 4.18 8.90 -6.83
CA LYS A 53 4.13 10.22 -7.46
C LYS A 53 3.39 11.23 -6.59
N GLU A 54 2.23 10.86 -6.07
CA GLU A 54 1.45 11.71 -5.16
C GLU A 54 2.21 12.07 -3.89
N ASN A 55 2.91 11.10 -3.29
CA ASN A 55 3.75 11.34 -2.11
C ASN A 55 4.92 12.30 -2.41
N ASN A 56 5.57 12.16 -3.55
CA ASN A 56 6.65 13.07 -3.95
C ASN A 56 6.14 14.50 -4.13
N LEU A 57 4.99 14.67 -4.79
CA LEU A 57 4.34 15.98 -4.95
C LEU A 57 3.98 16.56 -3.57
N TYR A 58 3.40 15.76 -2.69
CA TYR A 58 3.09 16.18 -1.32
C TYR A 58 4.32 16.67 -0.56
N LEU A 59 5.47 15.99 -0.68
CA LEU A 59 6.70 16.41 0.00
C LEU A 59 7.17 17.82 -0.45
N CYS A 60 7.05 18.13 -1.74
CA CYS A 60 7.37 19.46 -2.27
C CYS A 60 6.40 20.53 -1.71
N ILE A 61 5.09 20.25 -1.78
CA ILE A 61 4.04 21.16 -1.28
C ILE A 61 4.18 21.38 0.23
N ARG A 62 4.39 20.30 1.00
CA ARG A 62 4.61 20.36 2.44
C ARG A 62 5.80 21.27 2.81
N LYS A 63 6.92 21.12 2.10
CA LYS A 63 8.12 21.91 2.36
C LYS A 63 7.87 23.40 2.13
N GLN A 64 7.18 23.76 1.05
CA GLN A 64 6.81 25.14 0.76
C GLN A 64 5.82 25.67 1.78
N PHE A 65 4.76 24.91 2.07
CA PHE A 65 3.73 25.29 3.05
C PHE A 65 4.30 25.61 4.44
N LEU A 66 5.22 24.78 4.96
CA LEU A 66 5.87 25.02 6.25
C LEU A 66 6.85 26.21 6.23
N LYS A 67 7.42 26.53 5.07
CA LYS A 67 8.23 27.74 4.90
C LYS A 67 7.37 29.01 4.96
N ASP A 68 6.20 28.97 4.34
CA ASP A 68 5.26 30.09 4.30
C ASP A 68 4.47 30.25 5.62
N ASN A 69 4.33 29.15 6.38
CA ASN A 69 3.61 29.11 7.66
C ASN A 69 4.52 28.54 8.77
N PRO A 70 5.46 29.33 9.28
CA PRO A 70 6.48 28.84 10.23
C PRO A 70 5.96 28.62 11.65
N LEU A 71 4.77 29.13 11.98
CA LEU A 71 4.20 29.04 13.33
C LEU A 71 3.05 28.00 13.40
N CYS A 72 3.02 27.28 14.51
CA CYS A 72 1.96 26.33 14.83
C CYS A 72 0.64 27.07 15.09
N ALA A 73 -0.41 26.70 14.37
CA ALA A 73 -1.73 27.32 14.51
C ALA A 73 -2.40 27.10 15.87
N VAL A 74 -1.97 26.10 16.64
CA VAL A 74 -2.54 25.76 17.94
C VAL A 74 -1.76 26.38 19.10
N THR A 75 -0.42 26.35 19.05
CA THR A 75 0.44 26.73 20.18
C THR A 75 1.27 27.98 19.93
N GLY A 76 1.33 28.49 18.69
CA GLY A 76 2.23 29.59 18.33
C GLY A 76 3.71 29.22 18.24
N ASN A 77 4.11 28.01 18.64
CA ASN A 77 5.47 27.52 18.53
C ASN A 77 5.87 27.26 17.07
N LYS A 78 7.15 26.97 16.82
CA LYS A 78 7.62 26.61 15.47
C LYS A 78 6.84 25.41 14.93
N ALA A 79 6.25 25.53 13.74
CA ALA A 79 5.60 24.46 13.03
C ALA A 79 6.65 23.52 12.41
N THR A 80 6.47 22.22 12.60
CA THR A 80 7.35 21.17 12.09
C THR A 80 6.63 20.14 11.25
N GLU A 81 5.31 20.08 11.38
CA GLU A 81 4.44 19.11 10.73
C GLU A 81 3.23 19.79 10.09
N VAL A 82 2.62 19.09 9.13
CA VAL A 82 1.35 19.50 8.51
C VAL A 82 0.28 18.52 8.93
N HIS A 83 -0.74 19.00 9.62
CA HIS A 83 -1.95 18.24 9.90
C HIS A 83 -2.95 18.42 8.76
N HIS A 84 -3.58 17.33 8.31
CA HIS A 84 -4.59 17.35 7.26
C HIS A 84 -5.98 17.33 7.90
N MET A 85 -6.60 18.48 8.03
CA MET A 85 -7.90 18.65 8.71
C MET A 85 -9.00 17.75 8.16
N ALA A 86 -9.05 17.52 6.84
CA ALA A 86 -10.03 16.67 6.15
C ALA A 86 -9.51 15.26 5.83
N GLY A 87 -8.31 14.89 6.32
CA GLY A 87 -7.66 13.62 6.05
C GLY A 87 -6.79 13.62 4.78
N ARG A 88 -6.24 12.44 4.40
CA ARG A 88 -5.17 12.30 3.39
C ARG A 88 -5.59 11.41 2.21
N ILE A 89 -6.87 11.35 1.85
CA ILE A 89 -7.37 10.47 0.78
C ILE A 89 -7.50 11.25 -0.52
N GLY A 90 -6.99 10.65 -1.61
CA GLY A 90 -7.09 11.21 -2.95
C GLY A 90 -6.48 12.60 -3.05
N LYS A 91 -7.22 13.55 -3.58
CA LYS A 91 -6.79 14.95 -3.78
C LYS A 91 -6.50 15.69 -2.47
N LEU A 92 -7.12 15.30 -1.36
CA LEU A 92 -6.91 15.95 -0.05
C LEU A 92 -5.48 15.82 0.46
N LEU A 93 -4.70 14.86 -0.05
CA LEU A 93 -3.28 14.72 0.30
C LEU A 93 -2.45 15.97 -0.06
N THR A 94 -2.81 16.67 -1.13
CA THR A 94 -2.06 17.80 -1.69
C THR A 94 -2.84 19.10 -1.67
N ASP A 95 -4.04 19.10 -1.11
CA ASP A 95 -4.91 20.27 -1.04
C ASP A 95 -4.56 21.15 0.16
N VAL A 96 -3.82 22.22 -0.09
CA VAL A 96 -3.32 23.15 0.94
C VAL A 96 -4.42 23.88 1.72
N ARG A 97 -5.66 23.94 1.21
CA ARG A 97 -6.81 24.55 1.89
C ARG A 97 -7.16 23.86 3.21
N TYR A 98 -6.82 22.56 3.29
CA TYR A 98 -7.08 21.71 4.46
C TYR A 98 -5.80 21.37 5.23
N PHE A 99 -4.73 22.13 5.01
CA PHE A 99 -3.49 21.99 5.76
C PHE A 99 -3.50 22.89 6.96
N LEU A 100 -3.05 22.37 8.09
CA LEU A 100 -2.84 23.11 9.32
C LEU A 100 -1.35 22.99 9.73
N PRO A 101 -0.62 24.10 9.88
CA PRO A 101 0.76 24.04 10.36
C PRO A 101 0.76 23.78 11.86
N VAL A 102 1.42 22.70 12.29
CA VAL A 102 1.42 22.27 13.69
C VAL A 102 2.83 21.88 14.16
N CYS A 103 3.09 22.06 15.46
CA CYS A 103 4.22 21.41 16.10
C CYS A 103 3.87 19.97 16.47
N ARG A 104 4.86 19.14 16.77
CA ARG A 104 4.67 17.71 17.11
C ARG A 104 3.70 17.51 18.28
N PHE A 105 3.79 18.33 19.30
CA PHE A 105 2.89 18.27 20.46
C PHE A 105 1.42 18.52 20.04
N ALA A 106 1.16 19.63 19.34
CA ALA A 106 -0.19 19.98 18.89
C ALA A 106 -0.78 18.92 17.93
N HIS A 107 0.04 18.36 17.05
CA HIS A 107 -0.39 17.29 16.14
C HIS A 107 -0.90 16.06 16.91
N ARG A 108 -0.14 15.66 17.95
CA ARG A 108 -0.53 14.55 18.83
C ARG A 108 -1.82 14.85 19.60
N GLU A 109 -1.98 16.06 20.14
CA GLU A 109 -3.20 16.46 20.85
C GLU A 109 -4.44 16.43 19.95
N ILE A 110 -4.33 16.88 18.70
CA ILE A 110 -5.41 16.81 17.69
C ILE A 110 -5.79 15.35 17.44
N GLU A 111 -4.82 14.44 17.30
CA GLU A 111 -5.07 13.01 17.03
C GLU A 111 -5.69 12.28 18.23
N LEU A 112 -5.28 12.63 19.45
CA LEU A 112 -5.76 11.99 20.68
C LEU A 112 -7.13 12.51 21.13
N ASN A 113 -7.47 13.75 20.78
CA ASN A 113 -8.70 14.43 21.23
C ASN A 113 -9.58 14.84 20.02
N PRO A 114 -10.19 13.89 19.29
CA PRO A 114 -10.90 14.17 18.04
C PRO A 114 -12.14 15.04 18.21
N ILE A 115 -12.81 15.00 19.38
CA ILE A 115 -13.97 15.84 19.68
C ILE A 115 -13.50 17.29 19.82
N TRP A 116 -12.54 17.54 20.68
CA TRP A 116 -11.93 18.86 20.87
C TRP A 116 -11.36 19.42 19.54
N ALA A 117 -10.70 18.58 18.74
CA ALA A 117 -10.16 18.99 17.46
C ALA A 117 -11.24 19.45 16.47
N LYS A 118 -12.41 18.82 16.47
CA LYS A 118 -13.56 19.23 15.65
C LYS A 118 -14.20 20.53 16.15
N GLU A 119 -14.40 20.66 17.45
CA GLU A 119 -14.98 21.85 18.08
C GLU A 119 -14.13 23.10 17.82
N ASN A 120 -12.81 22.93 17.76
CA ASN A 120 -11.87 24.02 17.46
C ASN A 120 -11.53 24.18 15.97
N GLY A 121 -12.17 23.43 15.07
CA GLY A 121 -11.97 23.51 13.63
C GLY A 121 -10.65 22.93 13.12
N TYR A 122 -9.90 22.21 13.96
CA TYR A 122 -8.64 21.55 13.57
C TYR A 122 -8.86 20.23 12.83
N SER A 123 -10.07 19.67 12.89
CA SER A 123 -10.47 18.45 12.17
C SER A 123 -11.85 18.63 11.56
N LEU A 124 -11.99 18.28 10.27
CA LEU A 124 -13.20 18.44 9.51
C LEU A 124 -13.81 17.08 9.15
N ASN A 125 -15.14 17.03 9.00
CA ASN A 125 -15.77 15.86 8.43
C ASN A 125 -15.51 15.82 6.92
N ARG A 126 -15.03 14.68 6.44
CA ARG A 126 -14.66 14.47 5.03
C ARG A 126 -15.84 14.64 4.07
N THR A 127 -17.06 14.45 4.54
CA THR A 127 -18.30 14.62 3.75
C THR A 127 -18.67 16.07 3.48
N ASN A 128 -18.05 17.02 4.18
CA ASN A 128 -18.35 18.46 4.09
C ASN A 128 -17.25 19.24 3.36
N VAL A 129 -16.44 18.55 2.53
CA VAL A 129 -15.21 19.10 1.91
C VAL A 129 -15.23 18.91 0.39
#